data_182c7eb5f152aa577277aa88a1d92d25
#
_entry.id   182c7eb5f152aa577277aa88a1d92d25
#
_cell.length_a   1.000
_cell.length_b   1.000
_cell.length_c   1.000
_cell.angle_alpha   90.00
_cell.angle_beta   90.00
_cell.angle_gamma   90.00
#
_symmetry.space_group_name_H-M   'P 1'
#
loop_
_entity.id
_entity.type
_entity.pdbx_description
1 polymer ?
#
loop_
_entity_poly.entity_id
_entity_poly.type
_entity_poly.pdbx_seq_one_letter_code
_entity_poly.pdbx_strand_id
1 'polypeptide(L)'
;MTKVETARSLALAVLEDVFINQAYSNIALNKHLKGSQLSAADKGLVTELVYGTVARKLTLEWYLSHFIEDRDHLDSWLYVLLLMSAYQLRYLDKIPDHAVVNEAVELAKVRKKGSEKLVNAVLRRILREGWPDIASIKRKNKRDSIAYSLPVWLVAKLKEEYGEERAQAIFESLLVRNKASIRVTDLSRKEEIKALLEANASPLSVSGLVKEQGHFAGHDLFSEGAITIQDESSQLVAPTLDLQGDEQVLDACAAPGGKTAHIASYLTTGQVTALDLYDHKLDLIQENAERLGVEKRVQTQKLDARKVHEFFGQDSFDKIL
;
A
#
# COMPACT_ATOMS: atom_id res chain seq x y z
N MET A 1 -27.47 -22.65 -2.57
CA MET A 1 -26.09 -23.08 -2.34
C MET A 1 -25.29 -21.89 -1.89
N THR A 2 -24.83 -21.88 -0.65
CA THR A 2 -23.96 -20.84 -0.08
C THR A 2 -22.67 -20.83 -0.92
N LYS A 3 -22.35 -19.69 -1.55
CA LYS A 3 -21.12 -19.51 -2.32
C LYS A 3 -19.93 -19.76 -1.37
N VAL A 4 -19.12 -20.78 -1.62
CA VAL A 4 -17.87 -20.98 -0.90
C VAL A 4 -16.96 -19.81 -1.23
N GLU A 5 -16.57 -19.03 -0.21
CA GLU A 5 -15.62 -17.96 -0.36
C GLU A 5 -14.24 -18.54 -0.69
N THR A 6 -13.65 -18.12 -1.79
CA THR A 6 -12.28 -18.50 -2.18
C THR A 6 -11.37 -17.27 -2.18
N ALA A 7 -10.06 -17.48 -2.09
CA ALA A 7 -9.10 -16.38 -2.15
C ALA A 7 -9.29 -15.51 -3.40
N ARG A 8 -9.57 -16.13 -4.55
CA ARG A 8 -9.78 -15.41 -5.81
C ARG A 8 -11.10 -14.67 -5.86
N SER A 9 -12.19 -15.24 -5.30
CA SER A 9 -13.48 -14.55 -5.23
C SER A 9 -13.40 -13.32 -4.34
N LEU A 10 -12.68 -13.41 -3.21
CA LEU A 10 -12.47 -12.29 -2.30
C LEU A 10 -11.57 -11.22 -2.93
N ALA A 11 -10.46 -11.63 -3.57
CA ALA A 11 -9.57 -10.70 -4.28
C ALA A 11 -10.31 -9.94 -5.41
N LEU A 12 -11.18 -10.63 -6.16
CA LEU A 12 -12.00 -9.99 -7.18
C LEU A 12 -12.92 -8.93 -6.58
N ALA A 13 -13.59 -9.22 -5.46
CA ALA A 13 -14.47 -8.25 -4.79
C ALA A 13 -13.69 -7.01 -4.31
N VAL A 14 -12.49 -7.20 -3.73
CA VAL A 14 -11.62 -6.08 -3.34
C VAL A 14 -11.17 -5.26 -4.55
N LEU A 15 -10.76 -5.91 -5.64
CA LEU A 15 -10.34 -5.22 -6.87
C LEU A 15 -11.48 -4.46 -7.54
N GLU A 16 -12.71 -4.94 -7.44
CA GLU A 16 -13.88 -4.19 -7.89
C GLU A 16 -14.11 -2.93 -7.06
N ASP A 17 -14.00 -3.03 -5.74
CA ASP A 17 -14.05 -1.85 -4.88
C ASP A 17 -12.98 -0.82 -5.26
N VAL A 18 -11.76 -1.28 -5.58
CA VAL A 18 -10.64 -0.39 -5.96
C VAL A 18 -10.83 0.20 -7.36
N PHE A 19 -11.13 -0.61 -8.38
CA PHE A 19 -11.11 -0.16 -9.78
C PHE A 19 -12.44 0.43 -10.26
N ILE A 20 -13.56 0.00 -9.68
CA ILE A 20 -14.90 0.46 -10.06
C ILE A 20 -15.41 1.50 -9.08
N ASN A 21 -15.30 1.23 -7.77
CA ASN A 21 -15.82 2.09 -6.71
C ASN A 21 -14.79 3.11 -6.20
N GLN A 22 -13.55 3.11 -6.74
CA GLN A 22 -12.47 4.03 -6.40
C GLN A 22 -12.05 4.00 -4.92
N ALA A 23 -12.23 2.85 -4.26
CA ALA A 23 -11.80 2.67 -2.88
C ALA A 23 -10.27 2.57 -2.77
N TYR A 24 -9.73 2.99 -1.63
CA TYR A 24 -8.32 2.75 -1.32
C TYR A 24 -8.06 1.26 -1.11
N SER A 25 -7.06 0.72 -1.78
CA SER A 25 -6.77 -0.72 -1.80
C SER A 25 -6.52 -1.34 -0.43
N ASN A 26 -5.82 -0.63 0.46
CA ASN A 26 -5.57 -1.07 1.83
C ASN A 26 -6.85 -1.09 2.67
N ILE A 27 -7.73 -0.10 2.52
CA ILE A 27 -9.01 -0.02 3.25
C ILE A 27 -9.96 -1.12 2.77
N ALA A 28 -10.12 -1.26 1.44
CA ALA A 28 -10.96 -2.31 0.86
C ALA A 28 -10.46 -3.70 1.25
N LEU A 29 -9.16 -3.97 1.13
CA LEU A 29 -8.55 -5.24 1.50
C LEU A 29 -8.79 -5.58 2.98
N ASN A 30 -8.51 -4.67 3.90
CA ASN A 30 -8.71 -4.89 5.33
C ASN A 30 -10.18 -5.15 5.68
N LYS A 31 -11.10 -4.41 5.08
CA LYS A 31 -12.55 -4.59 5.26
C LYS A 31 -12.98 -6.01 4.88
N HIS A 32 -12.57 -6.49 3.73
CA HIS A 32 -12.93 -7.83 3.24
C HIS A 32 -12.24 -8.95 4.04
N LEU A 33 -10.96 -8.79 4.40
CA LEU A 33 -10.21 -9.79 5.17
C LEU A 33 -10.71 -9.94 6.60
N LYS A 34 -11.17 -8.86 7.25
CA LYS A 34 -11.68 -8.89 8.63
C LYS A 34 -12.91 -9.77 8.79
N GLY A 35 -13.77 -9.86 7.77
CA GLY A 35 -14.96 -10.72 7.76
C GLY A 35 -14.76 -12.13 7.21
N SER A 36 -13.56 -12.45 6.71
CA SER A 36 -13.28 -13.68 5.98
C SER A 36 -12.86 -14.83 6.87
N GLN A 37 -13.36 -16.04 6.55
CA GLN A 37 -12.98 -17.31 7.18
C GLN A 37 -11.82 -18.03 6.47
N LEU A 38 -11.15 -17.36 5.54
CA LEU A 38 -10.02 -17.90 4.78
C LEU A 38 -8.84 -18.24 5.68
N SER A 39 -8.05 -19.24 5.30
CA SER A 39 -6.78 -19.58 5.95
C SER A 39 -5.77 -18.43 5.84
N ALA A 40 -4.74 -18.44 6.70
CA ALA A 40 -3.66 -17.44 6.61
C ALA A 40 -2.96 -17.45 5.24
N ALA A 41 -2.77 -18.63 4.64
CA ALA A 41 -2.20 -18.76 3.30
C ALA A 41 -3.10 -18.16 2.22
N ASP A 42 -4.42 -18.39 2.29
CA ASP A 42 -5.38 -17.80 1.35
C ASP A 42 -5.48 -16.29 1.51
N LYS A 43 -5.46 -15.76 2.73
CA LYS A 43 -5.39 -14.31 3.00
C LYS A 43 -4.12 -13.69 2.42
N GLY A 44 -2.99 -14.42 2.50
CA GLY A 44 -1.74 -14.04 1.82
C GLY A 44 -1.91 -13.97 0.30
N LEU A 45 -2.58 -14.96 -0.30
CA LEU A 45 -2.88 -14.97 -1.73
C LEU A 45 -3.82 -13.81 -2.13
N VAL A 46 -4.87 -13.53 -1.36
CA VAL A 46 -5.75 -12.36 -1.59
C VAL A 46 -4.92 -11.08 -1.64
N THR A 47 -4.06 -10.89 -0.66
CA THR A 47 -3.19 -9.71 -0.54
C THR A 47 -2.28 -9.58 -1.76
N GLU A 48 -1.65 -10.67 -2.18
CA GLU A 48 -0.79 -10.72 -3.36
C GLU A 48 -1.57 -10.38 -4.65
N LEU A 49 -2.73 -11.00 -4.85
CA LEU A 49 -3.58 -10.76 -6.02
C LEU A 49 -4.05 -9.30 -6.11
N VAL A 50 -4.43 -8.72 -4.98
CA VAL A 50 -4.90 -7.33 -4.94
C VAL A 50 -3.75 -6.36 -5.23
N TYR A 51 -2.70 -6.38 -4.44
CA TYR A 51 -1.62 -5.40 -4.60
C TYR A 51 -0.83 -5.60 -5.89
N GLY A 52 -0.60 -6.85 -6.29
CA GLY A 52 0.09 -7.15 -7.54
C GLY A 52 -0.69 -6.69 -8.77
N THR A 53 -2.01 -6.92 -8.80
CA THR A 53 -2.87 -6.44 -9.90
C THR A 53 -2.94 -4.92 -9.94
N VAL A 54 -3.06 -4.25 -8.79
CA VAL A 54 -3.08 -2.78 -8.69
C VAL A 54 -1.75 -2.19 -9.16
N ALA A 55 -0.64 -2.70 -8.66
CA ALA A 55 0.70 -2.20 -9.00
C ALA A 55 1.05 -2.36 -10.49
N ARG A 56 0.51 -3.39 -11.14
CA ARG A 56 0.76 -3.71 -12.56
C ARG A 56 -0.36 -3.31 -13.51
N LYS A 57 -1.32 -2.49 -13.05
CA LYS A 57 -2.54 -2.19 -13.80
C LYS A 57 -2.28 -1.75 -15.24
N LEU A 58 -1.42 -0.76 -15.49
CA LEU A 58 -1.18 -0.24 -16.83
C LEU A 58 -0.49 -1.27 -17.75
N THR A 59 0.39 -2.08 -17.21
CA THR A 59 1.02 -3.19 -17.93
C THR A 59 -0.01 -4.24 -18.33
N LEU A 60 -0.86 -4.65 -17.39
CA LEU A 60 -1.90 -5.65 -17.61
C LEU A 60 -2.97 -5.16 -18.60
N GLU A 61 -3.37 -3.89 -18.50
CA GLU A 61 -4.30 -3.27 -19.47
C GLU A 61 -3.72 -3.25 -20.87
N TRP A 62 -2.43 -2.94 -21.01
CA TRP A 62 -1.75 -2.96 -22.29
C TRP A 62 -1.67 -4.38 -22.86
N TYR A 63 -1.33 -5.38 -22.04
CA TYR A 63 -1.34 -6.77 -22.49
C TYR A 63 -2.73 -7.19 -22.97
N LEU A 64 -3.76 -6.97 -22.16
CA LEU A 64 -5.12 -7.37 -22.49
C LEU A 64 -5.68 -6.66 -23.73
N SER A 65 -5.22 -5.45 -24.04
CA SER A 65 -5.65 -4.71 -25.24
C SER A 65 -5.31 -5.42 -26.56
N HIS A 66 -4.38 -6.37 -26.55
CA HIS A 66 -4.06 -7.20 -27.73
C HIS A 66 -4.97 -8.42 -27.89
N PHE A 67 -5.71 -8.76 -26.84
CA PHE A 67 -6.58 -9.95 -26.81
C PHE A 67 -8.06 -9.62 -26.70
N ILE A 68 -8.40 -8.38 -26.36
CA ILE A 68 -9.77 -7.89 -26.21
C ILE A 68 -9.98 -6.78 -27.23
N GLU A 69 -10.83 -7.04 -28.22
CA GLU A 69 -11.08 -6.10 -29.32
C GLU A 69 -11.98 -4.93 -28.89
N ASP A 70 -12.98 -5.21 -28.07
CA ASP A 70 -13.97 -4.23 -27.63
C ASP A 70 -14.12 -4.25 -26.11
N ARG A 71 -13.39 -3.34 -25.47
CA ARG A 71 -13.42 -3.16 -24.02
C ARG A 71 -14.71 -2.49 -23.54
N ASP A 72 -15.27 -1.60 -24.33
CA ASP A 72 -16.37 -0.73 -23.91
C ASP A 72 -17.68 -1.50 -23.74
N HIS A 73 -17.82 -2.62 -24.46
CA HIS A 73 -18.93 -3.55 -24.32
C HIS A 73 -18.69 -4.66 -23.27
N LEU A 74 -17.56 -4.64 -22.60
CA LEU A 74 -17.24 -5.62 -21.56
C LEU A 74 -17.72 -5.15 -20.18
N ASP A 75 -18.46 -6.02 -19.48
CA ASP A 75 -18.83 -5.75 -18.08
C ASP A 75 -17.56 -5.40 -17.26
N SER A 76 -17.59 -4.31 -16.49
CA SER A 76 -16.42 -3.82 -15.74
C SER A 76 -15.82 -4.87 -14.80
N TRP A 77 -16.67 -5.64 -14.11
CA TRP A 77 -16.23 -6.72 -13.23
C TRP A 77 -15.49 -7.84 -13.97
N LEU A 78 -15.93 -8.13 -15.20
CA LEU A 78 -15.32 -9.17 -16.03
C LEU A 78 -13.93 -8.74 -16.50
N TYR A 79 -13.77 -7.45 -16.81
CA TYR A 79 -12.47 -6.89 -17.13
C TYR A 79 -11.52 -6.93 -15.91
N VAL A 80 -12.01 -6.65 -14.71
CA VAL A 80 -11.24 -6.79 -13.46
C VAL A 80 -10.82 -8.24 -13.23
N LEU A 81 -11.71 -9.21 -13.50
CA LEU A 81 -11.37 -10.63 -13.43
C LEU A 81 -10.26 -11.00 -14.42
N LEU A 82 -10.31 -10.48 -15.64
CA LEU A 82 -9.27 -10.71 -16.64
C LEU A 82 -7.93 -10.06 -16.24
N LEU A 83 -7.92 -8.85 -15.66
CA LEU A 83 -6.71 -8.22 -15.11
C LEU A 83 -6.08 -9.08 -14.01
N MET A 84 -6.87 -9.54 -13.04
CA MET A 84 -6.40 -10.41 -11.97
C MET A 84 -5.89 -11.76 -12.49
N SER A 85 -6.52 -12.31 -13.50
CA SER A 85 -6.09 -13.57 -14.11
C SER A 85 -4.80 -13.39 -14.92
N ALA A 86 -4.70 -12.31 -15.68
CA ALA A 86 -3.49 -11.94 -16.41
C ALA A 86 -2.29 -11.71 -15.46
N TYR A 87 -2.53 -11.08 -14.31
CA TYR A 87 -1.52 -10.95 -13.28
C TYR A 87 -1.00 -12.31 -12.81
N GLN A 88 -1.90 -13.24 -12.48
CA GLN A 88 -1.52 -14.59 -12.06
C GLN A 88 -0.69 -15.31 -13.12
N LEU A 89 -1.16 -15.33 -14.37
CA LEU A 89 -0.48 -16.00 -15.48
C LEU A 89 0.90 -15.41 -15.80
N ARG A 90 1.12 -14.13 -15.50
CA ARG A 90 2.37 -13.45 -15.88
C ARG A 90 3.41 -13.39 -14.77
N TYR A 91 2.96 -13.37 -13.50
CA TYR A 91 3.84 -13.03 -12.37
C TYR A 91 3.81 -14.02 -11.21
N LEU A 92 2.95 -15.04 -11.23
CA LEU A 92 2.86 -16.02 -10.15
C LEU A 92 3.25 -17.43 -10.61
N ASP A 93 4.55 -17.66 -10.79
CA ASP A 93 5.10 -18.92 -11.32
C ASP A 93 4.72 -20.17 -10.52
N LYS A 94 4.36 -20.00 -9.24
CA LYS A 94 3.95 -21.12 -8.36
C LYS A 94 2.52 -21.57 -8.60
N ILE A 95 1.73 -20.83 -9.36
CA ILE A 95 0.34 -21.19 -9.67
C ILE A 95 0.29 -21.74 -11.09
N PRO A 96 -0.12 -23.00 -11.28
CA PRO A 96 -0.23 -23.58 -12.61
C PRO A 96 -1.24 -22.83 -13.50
N ASP A 97 -0.92 -22.58 -14.77
CA ASP A 97 -1.75 -21.84 -15.71
C ASP A 97 -3.17 -22.41 -15.81
N HIS A 98 -3.29 -23.74 -15.84
CA HIS A 98 -4.61 -24.40 -15.92
C HIS A 98 -5.48 -24.11 -14.69
N ALA A 99 -4.89 -23.94 -13.51
CA ALA A 99 -5.61 -23.59 -12.29
C ALA A 99 -6.14 -22.15 -12.37
N VAL A 100 -5.32 -21.21 -12.88
CA VAL A 100 -5.75 -19.82 -13.10
C VAL A 100 -6.94 -19.77 -14.06
N VAL A 101 -6.85 -20.45 -15.20
CA VAL A 101 -7.92 -20.45 -16.20
C VAL A 101 -9.21 -21.07 -15.65
N ASN A 102 -9.11 -22.24 -14.99
CA ASN A 102 -10.27 -22.94 -14.46
C ASN A 102 -11.00 -22.11 -13.40
N GLU A 103 -10.27 -21.54 -12.45
CA GLU A 103 -10.85 -20.70 -11.39
C GLU A 103 -11.51 -19.43 -11.98
N ALA A 104 -10.88 -18.78 -12.94
CA ALA A 104 -11.44 -17.60 -13.59
C ALA A 104 -12.74 -17.94 -14.36
N VAL A 105 -12.76 -19.05 -15.05
CA VAL A 105 -13.94 -19.55 -15.78
C VAL A 105 -15.08 -19.86 -14.81
N GLU A 106 -14.83 -20.55 -13.71
CA GLU A 106 -15.84 -20.85 -12.70
C GLU A 106 -16.37 -19.57 -12.01
N LEU A 107 -15.51 -18.61 -11.66
CA LEU A 107 -15.95 -17.31 -11.13
C LEU A 107 -16.87 -16.58 -12.13
N ALA A 108 -16.50 -16.56 -13.39
CA ALA A 108 -17.30 -15.93 -14.44
C ALA A 108 -18.66 -16.61 -14.58
N LYS A 109 -18.69 -17.93 -14.69
CA LYS A 109 -19.90 -18.75 -14.84
C LYS A 109 -20.89 -18.58 -13.67
N VAL A 110 -20.36 -18.58 -12.45
CA VAL A 110 -21.18 -18.40 -11.22
C VAL A 110 -21.80 -17.01 -11.18
N ARG A 111 -21.09 -15.98 -11.65
CA ARG A 111 -21.56 -14.60 -11.60
C ARG A 111 -22.54 -14.25 -12.74
N LYS A 112 -22.21 -14.64 -13.96
CA LYS A 112 -23.05 -14.39 -15.14
C LYS A 112 -22.86 -15.53 -16.14
N LYS A 113 -23.84 -16.42 -16.21
CA LYS A 113 -23.84 -17.54 -17.17
C LYS A 113 -23.63 -17.03 -18.60
N GLY A 114 -22.67 -17.61 -19.29
CA GLY A 114 -22.26 -17.24 -20.65
C GLY A 114 -20.97 -16.45 -20.71
N SER A 115 -20.59 -15.70 -19.65
CA SER A 115 -19.35 -14.92 -19.63
C SER A 115 -18.10 -15.81 -19.52
N GLU A 116 -18.24 -17.03 -19.03
CA GLU A 116 -17.16 -18.02 -18.94
C GLU A 116 -16.52 -18.36 -20.30
N LYS A 117 -17.29 -18.26 -21.37
CA LYS A 117 -16.79 -18.51 -22.72
C LYS A 117 -15.75 -17.48 -23.14
N LEU A 118 -16.03 -16.21 -22.87
CA LEU A 118 -15.12 -15.13 -23.19
C LEU A 118 -13.85 -15.22 -22.34
N VAL A 119 -13.98 -15.43 -21.01
CA VAL A 119 -12.83 -15.59 -20.11
C VAL A 119 -11.92 -16.72 -20.60
N ASN A 120 -12.51 -17.89 -20.88
CA ASN A 120 -11.73 -19.02 -21.38
C ASN A 120 -11.06 -18.73 -22.73
N ALA A 121 -11.75 -18.08 -23.66
CA ALA A 121 -11.20 -17.72 -24.97
C ALA A 121 -10.00 -16.76 -24.83
N VAL A 122 -10.14 -15.68 -24.05
CA VAL A 122 -9.07 -14.68 -23.82
C VAL A 122 -7.86 -15.33 -23.15
N LEU A 123 -8.06 -16.03 -22.02
CA LEU A 123 -6.94 -16.59 -21.26
C LEU A 123 -6.22 -17.71 -22.04
N ARG A 124 -6.94 -18.57 -22.77
CA ARG A 124 -6.31 -19.59 -23.62
C ARG A 124 -5.61 -18.97 -24.83
N ARG A 125 -6.10 -17.85 -25.36
CA ARG A 125 -5.43 -17.11 -26.41
C ARG A 125 -4.10 -16.55 -25.94
N ILE A 126 -4.05 -15.97 -24.72
CA ILE A 126 -2.81 -15.50 -24.09
C ILE A 126 -1.81 -16.65 -23.96
N LEU A 127 -2.23 -17.81 -23.46
CA LEU A 127 -1.34 -18.96 -23.28
C LEU A 127 -0.80 -19.51 -24.59
N ARG A 128 -1.58 -19.46 -25.67
CA ARG A 128 -1.21 -19.95 -27.01
C ARG A 128 -0.29 -18.98 -27.76
N GLU A 129 -0.61 -17.68 -27.72
CA GLU A 129 0.08 -16.65 -28.52
C GLU A 129 1.25 -16.02 -27.77
N GLY A 130 1.29 -16.18 -26.44
CA GLY A 130 2.28 -15.55 -25.57
C GLY A 130 1.98 -14.07 -25.29
N TRP A 131 2.83 -13.47 -24.46
CA TRP A 131 2.69 -12.07 -24.10
C TRP A 131 3.29 -11.16 -25.18
N PRO A 132 2.61 -10.06 -25.55
CA PRO A 132 3.16 -9.06 -26.45
C PRO A 132 4.48 -8.48 -25.91
N ASP A 133 5.41 -8.23 -26.81
CA ASP A 133 6.72 -7.66 -26.43
C ASP A 133 6.62 -6.16 -26.20
N ILE A 134 6.83 -5.72 -24.95
CA ILE A 134 6.85 -4.30 -24.55
C ILE A 134 7.97 -3.54 -25.27
N ALA A 135 9.08 -4.20 -25.65
CA ALA A 135 10.17 -3.58 -26.39
C ALA A 135 9.74 -3.08 -27.78
N SER A 136 8.65 -3.62 -28.34
CA SER A 136 8.07 -3.17 -29.61
C SER A 136 7.50 -1.75 -29.55
N ILE A 137 7.27 -1.19 -28.36
CA ILE A 137 6.76 0.17 -28.18
C ILE A 137 7.84 1.19 -28.54
N LYS A 138 7.65 1.91 -29.64
CA LYS A 138 8.65 2.84 -30.19
C LYS A 138 8.93 4.05 -29.28
N ARG A 139 7.88 4.63 -28.66
CA ARG A 139 8.00 5.80 -27.79
C ARG A 139 8.57 5.42 -26.44
N LYS A 140 9.82 5.83 -26.12
CA LYS A 140 10.57 5.44 -24.93
C LYS A 140 9.76 5.63 -23.62
N ASN A 141 9.24 6.83 -23.36
CA ASN A 141 8.46 7.10 -22.14
C ASN A 141 7.17 6.27 -22.07
N LYS A 142 6.53 5.98 -23.20
CA LYS A 142 5.36 5.07 -23.23
C LYS A 142 5.76 3.63 -22.94
N ARG A 143 6.90 3.18 -23.48
CA ARG A 143 7.45 1.86 -23.19
C ARG A 143 7.75 1.69 -21.72
N ASP A 144 8.44 2.65 -21.11
CA ASP A 144 8.76 2.60 -19.68
C ASP A 144 7.48 2.73 -18.82
N SER A 145 6.53 3.56 -19.23
CA SER A 145 5.21 3.65 -18.61
C SER A 145 4.52 2.27 -18.54
N ILE A 146 4.54 1.51 -19.62
CA ILE A 146 3.95 0.17 -19.67
C ILE A 146 4.80 -0.84 -18.91
N ALA A 147 6.13 -0.81 -19.06
CA ALA A 147 7.02 -1.75 -18.40
C ALA A 147 6.94 -1.66 -16.87
N TYR A 148 6.82 -0.45 -16.34
CA TYR A 148 6.82 -0.18 -14.90
C TYR A 148 5.45 0.20 -14.34
N SER A 149 4.39 0.15 -15.17
CA SER A 149 3.02 0.48 -14.77
C SER A 149 2.87 1.89 -14.16
N LEU A 150 3.62 2.86 -14.69
CA LEU A 150 3.62 4.25 -14.25
C LEU A 150 2.94 5.16 -15.28
N PRO A 151 2.24 6.24 -14.89
CA PRO A 151 1.75 7.23 -15.83
C PRO A 151 2.88 7.84 -16.67
N VAL A 152 2.64 8.08 -17.96
CA VAL A 152 3.67 8.62 -18.88
C VAL A 152 4.24 9.95 -18.40
N TRP A 153 3.39 10.81 -17.82
CA TRP A 153 3.81 12.10 -17.28
C TRP A 153 4.79 11.95 -16.11
N LEU A 154 4.57 10.94 -15.24
CA LEU A 154 5.45 10.67 -14.10
C LEU A 154 6.81 10.11 -14.57
N VAL A 155 6.80 9.22 -15.56
CA VAL A 155 8.03 8.73 -16.20
C VAL A 155 8.83 9.89 -16.76
N ALA A 156 8.18 10.79 -17.50
CA ALA A 156 8.84 11.99 -18.08
C ALA A 156 9.42 12.89 -16.98
N LYS A 157 8.65 13.15 -15.93
CA LYS A 157 9.05 14.03 -14.83
C LYS A 157 10.25 13.48 -14.05
N LEU A 158 10.23 12.18 -13.69
CA LEU A 158 11.34 11.55 -12.99
C LEU A 158 12.62 11.54 -13.83
N LYS A 159 12.52 11.35 -15.14
CA LYS A 159 13.68 11.44 -16.04
C LYS A 159 14.23 12.86 -16.15
N GLU A 160 13.36 13.85 -16.19
CA GLU A 160 13.76 15.27 -16.21
C GLU A 160 14.52 15.65 -14.93
N GLU A 161 14.05 15.21 -13.77
CA GLU A 161 14.63 15.57 -12.46
C GLU A 161 15.88 14.77 -12.09
N TYR A 162 15.92 13.47 -12.40
CA TYR A 162 16.96 12.56 -11.92
C TYR A 162 17.87 12.01 -13.02
N GLY A 163 17.56 12.29 -14.31
CA GLY A 163 18.25 11.67 -15.44
C GLY A 163 17.79 10.24 -15.71
N GLU A 164 18.18 9.70 -16.85
CA GLU A 164 17.70 8.38 -17.34
C GLU A 164 18.06 7.22 -16.40
N GLU A 165 19.33 7.14 -16.00
CA GLU A 165 19.85 6.02 -15.20
C GLU A 165 19.19 5.95 -13.82
N ARG A 166 19.14 7.09 -13.12
CA ARG A 166 18.55 7.14 -11.79
C ARG A 166 17.03 6.97 -11.81
N ALA A 167 16.36 7.53 -12.83
CA ALA A 167 14.94 7.31 -13.04
C ALA A 167 14.63 5.82 -13.29
N GLN A 168 15.47 5.12 -14.06
CA GLN A 168 15.34 3.69 -14.27
C GLN A 168 15.43 2.90 -12.96
N ALA A 169 16.41 3.18 -12.11
CA ALA A 169 16.55 2.55 -10.80
C ALA A 169 15.32 2.83 -9.90
N ILE A 170 14.75 4.05 -9.96
CA ILE A 170 13.52 4.38 -9.26
C ILE A 170 12.35 3.53 -9.78
N PHE A 171 12.17 3.41 -11.10
CA PHE A 171 11.09 2.60 -11.68
C PHE A 171 11.17 1.14 -11.25
N GLU A 172 12.37 0.56 -11.26
CA GLU A 172 12.61 -0.81 -10.82
C GLU A 172 12.29 -1.00 -9.34
N SER A 173 12.70 -0.06 -8.49
CA SER A 173 12.45 -0.11 -7.05
C SER A 173 10.96 -0.08 -6.68
N LEU A 174 10.12 0.62 -7.46
CA LEU A 174 8.68 0.70 -7.23
C LEU A 174 7.94 -0.63 -7.47
N LEU A 175 8.55 -1.57 -8.17
CA LEU A 175 8.00 -2.89 -8.43
C LEU A 175 8.51 -3.97 -7.48
N VAL A 176 9.50 -3.64 -6.67
CA VAL A 176 10.03 -4.53 -5.62
C VAL A 176 9.09 -4.50 -4.42
N ARG A 177 8.82 -5.66 -3.85
CA ARG A 177 8.04 -5.74 -2.62
C ARG A 177 8.80 -5.05 -1.49
N ASN A 178 8.17 -4.09 -0.85
CA ASN A 178 8.75 -3.42 0.30
C ASN A 178 8.94 -4.40 1.46
N LYS A 179 10.08 -4.28 2.14
CA LYS A 179 10.29 -4.94 3.43
C LYS A 179 9.26 -4.43 4.43
N ALA A 180 8.87 -5.29 5.35
CA ALA A 180 8.07 -4.85 6.48
C ALA A 180 8.98 -4.06 7.43
N SER A 181 8.68 -2.77 7.60
CA SER A 181 9.44 -1.86 8.45
C SER A 181 8.64 -1.48 9.68
N ILE A 182 9.28 -1.56 10.84
CA ILE A 182 8.71 -1.20 12.13
C ILE A 182 9.66 -0.29 12.90
N ARG A 183 9.09 0.58 13.71
CA ARG A 183 9.82 1.40 14.67
C ARG A 183 9.62 0.84 16.06
N VAL A 184 10.71 0.64 16.78
CA VAL A 184 10.70 0.32 18.21
C VAL A 184 10.50 1.62 19.00
N THR A 185 9.62 1.60 20.00
CA THR A 185 9.27 2.80 20.80
C THR A 185 10.26 3.03 21.92
N ASP A 186 10.75 1.99 22.56
CA ASP A 186 11.80 2.02 23.58
C ASP A 186 13.09 1.41 23.05
N LEU A 187 14.08 2.25 22.76
CA LEU A 187 15.36 1.82 22.19
C LEU A 187 16.13 0.86 23.10
N SER A 188 15.92 0.89 24.42
CA SER A 188 16.55 -0.04 25.35
C SER A 188 16.13 -1.49 25.11
N ARG A 189 14.93 -1.70 24.56
CA ARG A 189 14.38 -3.02 24.21
C ARG A 189 14.66 -3.45 22.77
N LYS A 190 15.37 -2.64 21.98
CA LYS A 190 15.52 -2.89 20.53
C LYS A 190 16.15 -4.24 20.23
N GLU A 191 17.21 -4.64 20.92
CA GLU A 191 17.87 -5.94 20.66
C GLU A 191 17.01 -7.12 21.10
N GLU A 192 16.27 -7.00 22.20
CA GLU A 192 15.28 -7.98 22.62
C GLU A 192 14.20 -8.18 21.55
N ILE A 193 13.58 -7.08 21.10
CA ILE A 193 12.51 -7.10 20.11
C ILE A 193 13.01 -7.58 18.74
N LYS A 194 14.23 -7.20 18.34
CA LYS A 194 14.87 -7.69 17.12
C LYS A 194 15.01 -9.21 17.13
N ALA A 195 15.49 -9.77 18.24
CA ALA A 195 15.64 -11.22 18.40
C ALA A 195 14.28 -11.94 18.40
N LEU A 196 13.30 -11.41 19.15
CA LEU A 196 11.96 -11.98 19.23
C LEU A 196 11.24 -12.01 17.89
N LEU A 197 11.40 -10.97 17.09
CA LEU A 197 10.78 -10.87 15.77
C LEU A 197 11.61 -11.49 14.65
N GLU A 198 12.82 -11.98 14.94
CA GLU A 198 13.79 -12.44 13.93
C GLU A 198 13.96 -11.40 12.82
N ALA A 199 14.05 -10.12 13.20
CA ALA A 199 14.18 -9.00 12.30
C ALA A 199 15.63 -8.52 12.22
N ASN A 200 15.93 -7.69 11.22
CA ASN A 200 17.23 -7.03 11.08
C ASN A 200 17.13 -5.57 11.52
N ALA A 201 18.23 -5.01 12.01
CA ALA A 201 18.31 -3.57 12.24
C ALA A 201 18.18 -2.82 10.92
N SER A 202 17.40 -1.73 10.91
CA SER A 202 17.37 -0.82 9.76
C SER A 202 18.74 -0.17 9.56
N PRO A 203 19.24 -0.11 8.32
CA PRO A 203 20.46 0.64 8.02
C PRO A 203 20.25 2.15 8.02
N LEU A 204 18.99 2.62 8.02
CA LEU A 204 18.64 4.04 7.90
C LEU A 204 18.16 4.64 9.21
N SER A 205 17.42 3.90 10.04
CA SER A 205 16.81 4.41 11.26
C SER A 205 17.33 3.72 12.51
N VAL A 206 17.78 4.51 13.48
CA VAL A 206 18.26 4.02 14.79
C VAL A 206 17.17 3.22 15.51
N SER A 207 15.90 3.62 15.42
CA SER A 207 14.76 2.92 16.02
C SER A 207 14.15 1.86 15.13
N GLY A 208 14.62 1.73 13.88
CA GLY A 208 14.04 0.87 12.86
C GLY A 208 14.50 -0.58 12.95
N LEU A 209 13.54 -1.48 12.69
CA LEU A 209 13.79 -2.88 12.34
C LEU A 209 13.09 -3.18 11.04
N VAL A 210 13.69 -4.08 10.23
CA VAL A 210 13.16 -4.52 8.93
C VAL A 210 13.14 -6.03 8.84
N LYS A 211 12.10 -6.55 8.19
CA LYS A 211 11.96 -7.98 7.89
C LYS A 211 11.48 -8.13 6.45
N GLU A 212 12.00 -9.13 5.72
CA GLU A 212 11.62 -9.35 4.31
C GLU A 212 10.11 -9.59 4.15
N GLN A 213 9.50 -10.26 5.14
CA GLN A 213 8.07 -10.51 5.20
C GLN A 213 7.60 -10.48 6.66
N GLY A 214 6.43 -9.90 6.92
CA GLY A 214 5.85 -9.89 8.25
C GLY A 214 4.51 -9.18 8.29
N HIS A 215 3.64 -9.63 9.17
CA HIS A 215 2.38 -8.96 9.49
C HIS A 215 2.41 -8.61 10.98
N PHE A 216 2.79 -7.38 11.28
CA PHE A 216 3.02 -6.92 12.66
C PHE A 216 1.78 -6.33 13.33
N ALA A 217 0.73 -5.95 12.56
CA ALA A 217 -0.48 -5.34 13.11
C ALA A 217 -1.28 -6.25 14.06
N GLY A 218 -1.11 -7.56 13.93
CA GLY A 218 -1.74 -8.56 14.82
C GLY A 218 -0.81 -9.10 15.91
N HIS A 219 0.38 -8.54 16.09
CA HIS A 219 1.35 -9.00 17.09
C HIS A 219 1.14 -8.29 18.42
N ASP A 220 1.32 -8.99 19.54
CA ASP A 220 1.14 -8.44 20.89
C ASP A 220 2.00 -7.17 21.12
N LEU A 221 3.24 -7.18 20.69
CA LEU A 221 4.14 -6.01 20.77
C LEU A 221 3.57 -4.76 20.08
N PHE A 222 2.77 -4.91 19.02
CA PHE A 222 2.08 -3.80 18.37
C PHE A 222 0.93 -3.28 19.24
N SER A 223 0.13 -4.20 19.78
CA SER A 223 -0.98 -3.86 20.66
C SER A 223 -0.52 -3.19 21.95
N GLU A 224 0.60 -3.63 22.49
CA GLU A 224 1.26 -3.06 23.68
C GLU A 224 1.95 -1.71 23.41
N GLY A 225 2.05 -1.28 22.16
CA GLY A 225 2.77 -0.07 21.80
C GLY A 225 4.30 -0.18 21.83
N ALA A 226 4.86 -1.38 22.04
CA ALA A 226 6.31 -1.60 22.01
C ALA A 226 6.92 -1.43 20.61
N ILE A 227 6.11 -1.68 19.59
CA ILE A 227 6.45 -1.41 18.19
C ILE A 227 5.31 -0.68 17.48
N THR A 228 5.65 0.01 16.40
CA THR A 228 4.69 0.55 15.45
C THR A 228 5.14 0.31 14.01
N ILE A 229 4.17 0.09 13.10
CA ILE A 229 4.45 -0.07 11.68
C ILE A 229 4.71 1.33 11.12
N GLN A 230 5.92 1.57 10.65
CA GLN A 230 6.32 2.84 10.07
C GLN A 230 7.44 2.62 9.07
N ASP A 231 7.30 3.20 7.89
CA ASP A 231 8.33 3.17 6.85
C ASP A 231 9.62 3.84 7.32
N GLU A 232 10.77 3.33 6.89
CA GLU A 232 12.08 3.83 7.30
C GLU A 232 12.27 5.32 7.00
N SER A 233 11.80 5.79 5.82
CA SER A 233 11.86 7.21 5.46
C SER A 233 11.03 8.08 6.38
N SER A 234 9.87 7.60 6.81
CA SER A 234 9.01 8.28 7.79
C SER A 234 9.61 8.31 9.19
N GLN A 235 10.43 7.32 9.55
CA GLN A 235 11.15 7.30 10.82
C GLN A 235 12.27 8.34 10.91
N LEU A 236 12.81 8.80 9.77
CA LEU A 236 13.86 9.81 9.73
C LEU A 236 13.35 11.23 10.01
N VAL A 237 12.04 11.47 9.88
CA VAL A 237 11.47 12.82 9.99
C VAL A 237 11.62 13.40 11.39
N ALA A 238 11.23 12.68 12.44
CA ALA A 238 11.31 13.20 13.81
C ALA A 238 12.76 13.55 14.24
N PRO A 239 13.79 12.73 13.96
CA PRO A 239 15.18 13.09 14.25
C PRO A 239 15.67 14.36 13.54
N THR A 240 15.16 14.70 12.35
CA THR A 240 15.58 15.90 11.61
C THR A 240 15.08 17.21 12.23
N LEU A 241 14.11 17.15 13.15
CA LEU A 241 13.63 18.32 13.86
C LEU A 241 14.58 18.77 14.96
N ASP A 242 15.57 17.96 15.34
CA ASP A 242 16.58 18.27 16.37
C ASP A 242 15.95 18.80 17.67
N LEU A 243 15.07 17.97 18.24
CA LEU A 243 14.26 18.32 19.41
C LEU A 243 15.08 18.20 20.71
N GLN A 244 14.96 19.20 21.59
CA GLN A 244 15.60 19.23 22.91
C GLN A 244 14.64 18.78 24.01
N GLY A 245 13.34 18.72 23.74
CA GLY A 245 12.32 18.16 24.62
C GLY A 245 11.27 19.12 25.15
N ASP A 246 11.44 20.42 24.98
CA ASP A 246 10.56 21.48 25.51
C ASP A 246 9.78 22.24 24.41
N GLU A 247 9.98 21.86 23.14
CA GLU A 247 9.42 22.58 22.02
C GLU A 247 7.91 22.43 21.87
N GLN A 248 7.29 23.49 21.37
CA GLN A 248 5.95 23.48 20.82
C GLN A 248 6.02 23.13 19.33
N VAL A 249 5.61 21.93 18.97
CA VAL A 249 5.71 21.41 17.60
C VAL A 249 4.35 21.39 16.93
N LEU A 250 4.27 21.84 15.68
CA LEU A 250 3.10 21.71 14.84
C LEU A 250 3.30 20.56 13.84
N ASP A 251 2.39 19.58 13.84
CA ASP A 251 2.23 18.62 12.74
C ASP A 251 0.99 19.02 11.95
N ALA A 252 1.20 19.68 10.81
CA ALA A 252 0.16 20.35 10.04
C ALA A 252 -0.75 19.41 9.23
N CYS A 253 -0.35 18.13 9.04
CA CYS A 253 -1.11 17.11 8.32
C CYS A 253 -0.90 15.74 8.98
N ALA A 254 -1.33 15.61 10.23
CA ALA A 254 -0.84 14.62 11.17
C ALA A 254 -1.32 13.18 10.96
N ALA A 255 -2.53 12.99 10.40
CA ALA A 255 -3.13 11.66 10.32
C ALA A 255 -2.30 10.65 9.49
N PRO A 256 -2.22 9.41 9.95
CA PRO A 256 -2.86 8.77 11.12
C PRO A 256 -2.08 8.91 12.44
N GLY A 257 -1.11 9.83 12.58
CA GLY A 257 -0.41 10.10 13.83
C GLY A 257 0.94 9.41 14.01
N GLY A 258 1.44 8.68 13.01
CA GLY A 258 2.70 7.94 13.14
C GLY A 258 3.94 8.84 13.33
N LYS A 259 4.02 9.97 12.62
CA LYS A 259 5.07 10.97 12.79
C LYS A 259 4.85 11.81 14.05
N THR A 260 3.61 12.23 14.29
CA THR A 260 3.18 12.91 15.52
C THR A 260 3.62 12.18 16.77
N ALA A 261 3.30 10.90 16.89
CA ALA A 261 3.70 10.09 18.04
C ALA A 261 5.22 9.87 18.13
N HIS A 262 5.92 9.84 16.99
CA HIS A 262 7.38 9.77 16.98
C HIS A 262 8.00 11.07 17.48
N ILE A 263 7.51 12.23 17.05
CA ILE A 263 7.91 13.54 17.55
C ILE A 263 7.65 13.62 19.05
N ALA A 264 6.43 13.27 19.49
CA ALA A 264 6.03 13.30 20.90
C ALA A 264 6.93 12.41 21.79
N SER A 265 7.54 11.34 21.25
CA SER A 265 8.47 10.49 22.01
C SER A 265 9.80 11.18 22.36
N TYR A 266 10.18 12.24 21.64
CA TYR A 266 11.37 13.06 21.95
C TYR A 266 11.09 14.19 22.94
N LEU A 267 9.80 14.52 23.17
CA LEU A 267 9.45 15.63 24.06
C LEU A 267 9.38 15.18 25.51
N THR A 268 9.71 16.08 26.42
CA THR A 268 9.62 15.93 27.88
C THR A 268 8.55 16.85 28.47
N THR A 269 8.70 18.15 28.27
CA THR A 269 7.80 19.21 28.70
C THR A 269 7.10 19.90 27.53
N GLY A 270 7.62 19.70 26.31
CA GLY A 270 7.03 20.19 25.07
C GLY A 270 5.77 19.46 24.66
N GLN A 271 5.13 19.93 23.59
CA GLN A 271 3.87 19.39 23.09
C GLN A 271 3.82 19.40 21.55
N VAL A 272 3.12 18.43 20.98
CA VAL A 272 2.77 18.39 19.55
C VAL A 272 1.31 18.78 19.38
N THR A 273 1.07 19.83 18.61
CA THR A 273 -0.25 20.16 18.09
C THR A 273 -0.42 19.50 16.72
N ALA A 274 -1.33 18.54 16.66
CA ALA A 274 -1.56 17.68 15.47
C ALA A 274 -2.85 18.09 14.75
N LEU A 275 -2.74 18.55 13.51
CA LEU A 275 -3.86 19.02 12.71
C LEU A 275 -4.33 17.98 11.69
N ASP A 276 -5.63 17.90 11.48
CA ASP A 276 -6.24 17.33 10.27
C ASP A 276 -7.60 18.02 9.99
N LEU A 277 -8.08 17.85 8.74
CA LEU A 277 -9.37 18.44 8.31
C LEU A 277 -10.59 17.63 8.76
N TYR A 278 -10.42 16.34 9.09
CA TYR A 278 -11.50 15.39 9.29
C TYR A 278 -11.48 14.81 10.70
N ASP A 279 -12.62 14.84 11.39
CA ASP A 279 -12.74 14.36 12.77
C ASP A 279 -12.28 12.91 12.93
N HIS A 280 -12.74 11.99 12.04
CA HIS A 280 -12.35 10.58 12.09
C HIS A 280 -10.84 10.34 11.93
N LYS A 281 -10.10 11.30 11.39
CA LYS A 281 -8.63 11.25 11.31
C LYS A 281 -7.98 11.73 12.59
N LEU A 282 -8.60 12.69 13.28
CA LEU A 282 -8.14 13.11 14.61
C LEU A 282 -8.28 11.98 15.63
N ASP A 283 -9.36 11.19 15.53
CA ASP A 283 -9.56 10.00 16.37
C ASP A 283 -8.39 8.99 16.16
N LEU A 284 -7.98 8.76 14.91
CA LEU A 284 -6.83 7.88 14.60
C LEU A 284 -5.51 8.39 15.19
N ILE A 285 -5.29 9.71 15.20
CA ILE A 285 -4.10 10.31 15.81
C ILE A 285 -4.12 10.05 17.32
N GLN A 286 -5.27 10.27 17.96
CA GLN A 286 -5.44 10.08 19.39
C GLN A 286 -5.26 8.61 19.78
N GLU A 287 -5.91 7.67 19.08
CA GLU A 287 -5.77 6.22 19.29
C GLU A 287 -4.29 5.77 19.18
N ASN A 288 -3.56 6.28 18.18
CA ASN A 288 -2.14 5.98 18.04
C ASN A 288 -1.29 6.58 19.17
N ALA A 289 -1.59 7.79 19.60
CA ALA A 289 -0.88 8.45 20.70
C ALA A 289 -1.07 7.68 22.02
N GLU A 290 -2.32 7.25 22.30
CA GLU A 290 -2.66 6.43 23.48
C GLU A 290 -1.95 5.08 23.45
N ARG A 291 -2.04 4.36 22.33
CA ARG A 291 -1.39 3.06 22.16
C ARG A 291 0.13 3.13 22.35
N LEU A 292 0.75 4.25 21.97
CA LEU A 292 2.19 4.47 22.05
C LEU A 292 2.63 5.19 23.36
N GLY A 293 1.68 5.50 24.25
CA GLY A 293 1.95 6.09 25.56
C GLY A 293 2.45 7.54 25.53
N VAL A 294 2.06 8.29 24.48
CA VAL A 294 2.49 9.70 24.29
C VAL A 294 1.31 10.68 24.26
N GLU A 295 0.11 10.23 24.61
CA GLU A 295 -1.14 11.00 24.54
C GLU A 295 -1.08 12.33 25.31
N LYS A 296 -0.33 12.38 26.41
CA LYS A 296 -0.18 13.59 27.23
C LYS A 296 0.61 14.72 26.55
N ARG A 297 1.35 14.37 25.48
CA ARG A 297 2.18 15.31 24.72
C ARG A 297 1.61 15.60 23.34
N VAL A 298 0.42 15.08 23.02
CA VAL A 298 -0.25 15.27 21.74
C VAL A 298 -1.58 15.95 21.97
N GLN A 299 -1.79 17.08 21.31
CA GLN A 299 -3.05 17.79 21.25
C GLN A 299 -3.58 17.75 19.82
N THR A 300 -4.75 17.17 19.60
CA THR A 300 -5.39 17.14 18.28
C THR A 300 -6.26 18.37 18.08
N GLN A 301 -6.23 18.96 16.88
CA GLN A 301 -7.05 20.11 16.53
C GLN A 301 -7.57 20.00 15.09
N LYS A 302 -8.88 20.08 14.93
CA LYS A 302 -9.49 20.18 13.60
C LYS A 302 -9.25 21.56 13.02
N LEU A 303 -8.37 21.67 12.04
CA LEU A 303 -8.03 22.92 11.39
C LEU A 303 -7.47 22.70 10.00
N ASP A 304 -7.80 23.59 9.09
CA ASP A 304 -7.09 23.71 7.81
C ASP A 304 -5.71 24.34 8.06
N ALA A 305 -4.65 23.63 7.72
CA ALA A 305 -3.27 24.08 7.93
C ALA A 305 -2.98 25.48 7.33
N ARG A 306 -3.72 25.88 6.30
CA ARG A 306 -3.61 27.24 5.70
C ARG A 306 -4.08 28.34 6.63
N LYS A 307 -4.84 28.01 7.67
CA LYS A 307 -5.41 28.94 8.66
C LYS A 307 -4.69 28.92 10.00
N VAL A 308 -3.55 28.26 10.10
CA VAL A 308 -2.78 28.11 11.35
C VAL A 308 -2.47 29.47 11.95
N HIS A 309 -2.00 30.44 11.15
CA HIS A 309 -1.64 31.79 11.61
C HIS A 309 -2.83 32.60 12.13
N GLU A 310 -4.04 32.34 11.60
CA GLU A 310 -5.27 33.01 12.06
C GLU A 310 -5.71 32.44 13.42
N PHE A 311 -5.49 31.14 13.65
CA PHE A 311 -5.99 30.46 14.84
C PHE A 311 -4.99 30.52 16.03
N PHE A 312 -3.69 30.30 15.78
CA PHE A 312 -2.67 30.26 16.82
C PHE A 312 -1.88 31.58 16.95
N GLY A 313 -1.91 32.46 15.94
CA GLY A 313 -1.08 33.64 15.86
C GLY A 313 0.33 33.37 15.29
N GLN A 314 1.15 34.42 15.29
CA GLN A 314 2.56 34.34 14.85
C GLN A 314 3.43 33.76 15.98
N ASP A 315 4.53 33.13 15.59
CA ASP A 315 5.57 32.62 16.50
C ASP A 315 5.06 31.67 17.61
N SER A 316 3.98 30.92 17.31
CA SER A 316 3.34 30.01 18.28
C SER A 316 4.02 28.63 18.36
N PHE A 317 4.89 28.28 17.43
CA PHE A 317 5.55 26.99 17.34
C PHE A 317 7.05 27.14 17.06
N ASP A 318 7.84 26.31 17.73
CA ASP A 318 9.29 26.27 17.56
C ASP A 318 9.69 25.45 16.33
N LYS A 319 8.89 24.41 16.00
CA LYS A 319 9.11 23.50 14.87
C LYS A 319 7.79 23.21 14.16
N ILE A 320 7.86 23.02 12.86
CA ILE A 320 6.68 22.69 12.00
C ILE A 320 7.05 21.54 11.06
N LEU A 321 6.12 20.57 10.95
CA LEU A 321 6.12 19.46 10.01
C LEU A 321 4.94 19.57 9.06
#